data_7c61e8533de90a88e35eeaa90ca84289
#
_entry.id   7c61e8533de90a88e35eeaa90ca84289
#
_cell.length_a   1.000
_cell.length_b   1.000
_cell.length_c   1.000
_cell.angle_alpha   90.00
_cell.angle_beta   90.00
_cell.angle_gamma   90.00
#
_symmetry.space_group_name_H-M   'P 1'
#
loop_
_entity.id
_entity.type
_entity.pdbx_description
1 polymer ?
#
loop_
_entity_poly.entity_id
_entity_poly.type
_entity_poly.pdbx_seq_one_letter_code
_entity_poly.pdbx_strand_id
1 'polypeptide(L)'
;MSEQEDFWAGSFGTDYISRNRSADLLASNTYFFANALKSIPTPPQTLMEIGANIGMNVDALRNLFPRLEISAIEINKDACQVLRDKSVNVYSGSITSVECEMKFDLVLSKGVLIHISPEFLDKTYERIYKFSNEWILIAEYYNPIPVALDYRGHKNKLFKRDFAGEMLDKFVDLELSDYGFAYHRDKYAQDDISWFLLRKLK
;
A
#
# COMPACT_ATOMS: atom_id res chain seq x y z
N MET A 1 1.17 -1.96 20.96
CA MET A 1 0.56 -1.77 19.62
C MET A 1 -0.55 -0.73 19.75
N SER A 2 -0.86 0.00 18.70
CA SER A 2 -2.02 0.90 18.69
C SER A 2 -3.32 0.09 18.59
N GLU A 3 -4.46 0.73 18.87
CA GLU A 3 -5.78 0.10 18.73
C GLU A 3 -6.05 -0.36 17.27
N GLN A 4 -5.54 0.38 16.27
CA GLN A 4 -5.61 0.01 14.85
C GLN A 4 -4.74 -1.21 14.54
N GLU A 5 -3.53 -1.26 15.10
CA GLU A 5 -2.64 -2.41 14.93
C GLU A 5 -3.23 -3.69 15.52
N ASP A 6 -3.80 -3.61 16.75
CA ASP A 6 -4.48 -4.74 17.39
C ASP A 6 -5.70 -5.21 16.57
N PHE A 7 -6.46 -4.27 15.98
CA PHE A 7 -7.61 -4.55 15.14
C PHE A 7 -7.23 -5.36 13.88
N TRP A 8 -6.16 -4.94 13.18
CA TRP A 8 -5.70 -5.62 11.96
C TRP A 8 -4.88 -6.88 12.23
N ALA A 9 -4.15 -6.94 13.34
CA ALA A 9 -3.42 -8.15 13.76
C ALA A 9 -4.35 -9.25 14.29
N GLY A 10 -5.55 -8.89 14.74
CA GLY A 10 -6.52 -9.79 15.37
C GLY A 10 -7.50 -10.45 14.40
N SER A 11 -8.63 -10.91 14.97
CA SER A 11 -9.67 -11.66 14.26
C SER A 11 -10.26 -10.92 13.06
N PHE A 12 -10.43 -9.58 13.14
CA PHE A 12 -10.93 -8.80 12.01
C PHE A 12 -10.03 -8.92 10.78
N GLY A 13 -8.70 -8.80 10.96
CA GLY A 13 -7.73 -8.98 9.88
C GLY A 13 -7.77 -10.40 9.31
N THR A 14 -7.89 -11.42 10.15
CA THR A 14 -8.02 -12.83 9.71
C THR A 14 -9.31 -13.05 8.93
N ASP A 15 -10.46 -12.52 9.38
CA ASP A 15 -11.74 -12.60 8.65
C ASP A 15 -11.69 -11.86 7.30
N TYR A 16 -10.90 -10.79 7.23
CA TYR A 16 -10.70 -10.01 6.01
C TYR A 16 -9.97 -10.80 4.91
N ILE A 17 -9.11 -11.75 5.29
CA ILE A 17 -8.37 -12.63 4.37
C ILE A 17 -9.32 -13.38 3.42
N SER A 18 -10.42 -13.93 3.95
CA SER A 18 -11.37 -14.75 3.18
C SER A 18 -12.11 -13.98 2.08
N ARG A 19 -12.16 -12.65 2.17
CA ARG A 19 -12.94 -11.75 1.27
C ARG A 19 -12.16 -11.32 0.02
N ASN A 20 -10.84 -11.50 0.00
CA ASN A 20 -9.95 -10.93 -1.02
C ASN A 20 -9.36 -11.98 -1.97
N ARG A 21 -10.17 -12.98 -2.37
CA ARG A 21 -9.71 -14.07 -3.26
C ARG A 21 -10.65 -14.20 -4.45
N SER A 22 -10.42 -13.43 -5.52
CA SER A 22 -11.16 -13.64 -6.76
C SER A 22 -10.30 -13.37 -7.98
N ALA A 23 -10.63 -14.03 -9.10
CA ALA A 23 -9.98 -13.78 -10.39
C ALA A 23 -10.27 -12.35 -10.89
N ASP A 24 -11.48 -11.84 -10.61
CA ASP A 24 -11.87 -10.48 -11.01
C ASP A 24 -11.04 -9.43 -10.26
N LEU A 25 -10.77 -9.64 -8.97
CA LEU A 25 -9.90 -8.76 -8.19
C LEU A 25 -8.46 -8.78 -8.71
N LEU A 26 -7.94 -9.96 -9.09
CA LEU A 26 -6.62 -10.08 -9.71
C LEU A 26 -6.54 -9.31 -11.03
N ALA A 27 -7.54 -9.45 -11.90
CA ALA A 27 -7.62 -8.73 -13.17
C ALA A 27 -7.69 -7.21 -12.94
N SER A 28 -8.53 -6.76 -11.99
CA SER A 28 -8.68 -5.35 -11.63
C SER A 28 -7.38 -4.77 -11.06
N ASN A 29 -6.69 -5.49 -10.18
CA ASN A 29 -5.39 -5.06 -9.65
C ASN A 29 -4.31 -5.02 -10.73
N THR A 30 -4.29 -6.00 -11.65
CA THR A 30 -3.33 -6.00 -12.78
C THR A 30 -3.55 -4.78 -13.67
N TYR A 31 -4.79 -4.48 -14.04
CA TYR A 31 -5.12 -3.29 -14.82
C TYR A 31 -4.77 -1.99 -14.07
N PHE A 32 -5.09 -1.93 -12.77
CA PHE A 32 -4.75 -0.79 -11.91
C PHE A 32 -3.24 -0.50 -11.93
N PHE A 33 -2.40 -1.50 -11.67
CA PHE A 33 -0.95 -1.32 -11.66
C PHE A 33 -0.37 -1.03 -13.04
N ALA A 34 -0.93 -1.61 -14.11
CA ALA A 34 -0.52 -1.26 -15.47
C ALA A 34 -0.71 0.24 -15.76
N ASN A 35 -1.79 0.84 -15.26
CA ASN A 35 -2.03 2.28 -15.40
C ASN A 35 -1.19 3.13 -14.45
N ALA A 36 -1.10 2.75 -13.17
CA ALA A 36 -0.43 3.55 -12.16
C ALA A 36 1.11 3.56 -12.30
N LEU A 37 1.68 2.54 -12.95
CA LEU A 37 3.13 2.39 -13.11
C LEU A 37 3.63 2.63 -14.55
N LYS A 38 2.74 3.00 -15.49
CA LYS A 38 3.08 3.22 -16.91
C LYS A 38 4.11 4.32 -17.14
N SER A 39 4.18 5.29 -16.21
CA SER A 39 5.09 6.44 -16.29
C SER A 39 6.49 6.13 -15.77
N ILE A 40 6.71 4.95 -15.19
CA ILE A 40 8.04 4.50 -14.74
C ILE A 40 8.84 4.06 -15.98
N PRO A 41 9.94 4.75 -16.34
CA PRO A 41 10.64 4.50 -17.61
C PRO A 41 11.39 3.15 -17.64
N THR A 42 11.83 2.67 -16.48
CA THR A 42 12.51 1.37 -16.33
C THR A 42 11.77 0.54 -15.29
N PRO A 43 11.31 -0.68 -15.64
CA PRO A 43 10.60 -1.54 -14.69
C PRO A 43 11.39 -1.71 -13.37
N PRO A 44 10.75 -1.58 -12.20
CA PRO A 44 11.40 -1.80 -10.93
C PRO A 44 11.86 -3.25 -10.79
N GLN A 45 13.01 -3.47 -10.18
CA GLN A 45 13.54 -4.80 -9.90
C GLN A 45 13.17 -5.26 -8.48
N THR A 46 13.02 -4.31 -7.55
CA THR A 46 12.69 -4.57 -6.16
C THR A 46 11.50 -3.74 -5.72
N LEU A 47 10.61 -4.35 -4.92
CA LEU A 47 9.43 -3.68 -4.37
C LEU A 47 9.24 -4.03 -2.90
N MET A 48 8.88 -3.00 -2.10
CA MET A 48 8.32 -3.16 -0.77
C MET A 48 6.83 -2.81 -0.78
N GLU A 49 5.95 -3.75 -0.44
CA GLU A 49 4.53 -3.49 -0.20
C GLU A 49 4.25 -3.33 1.28
N ILE A 50 3.57 -2.25 1.65
CA ILE A 50 3.11 -1.99 3.00
C ILE A 50 1.70 -2.55 3.16
N GLY A 51 1.49 -3.47 4.14
CA GLY A 51 0.19 -4.08 4.41
C GLY A 51 -0.31 -4.98 3.28
N ALA A 52 0.51 -5.94 2.86
CA ALA A 52 0.25 -6.75 1.67
C ALA A 52 -0.90 -7.77 1.80
N ASN A 53 -1.45 -7.97 3.01
CA ASN A 53 -2.46 -8.99 3.28
C ASN A 53 -2.04 -10.35 2.68
N ILE A 54 -2.89 -11.02 1.92
CA ILE A 54 -2.60 -12.32 1.26
C ILE A 54 -1.91 -12.20 -0.10
N GLY A 55 -1.47 -11.00 -0.49
CA GLY A 55 -0.66 -10.78 -1.70
C GLY A 55 -1.44 -10.78 -3.01
N MET A 56 -2.66 -10.25 -3.06
CA MET A 56 -3.38 -10.07 -4.32
C MET A 56 -2.71 -9.01 -5.22
N ASN A 57 -2.11 -7.99 -4.63
CA ASN A 57 -1.29 -7.02 -5.36
C ASN A 57 0.03 -7.66 -5.82
N VAL A 58 0.64 -8.52 -5.00
CA VAL A 58 1.84 -9.31 -5.36
C VAL A 58 1.59 -10.12 -6.62
N ASP A 59 0.47 -10.86 -6.68
CA ASP A 59 0.11 -11.67 -7.84
C ASP A 59 -0.09 -10.80 -9.09
N ALA A 60 -0.77 -9.66 -8.94
CA ALA A 60 -1.00 -8.71 -10.03
C ALA A 60 0.30 -8.08 -10.56
N LEU A 61 1.20 -7.70 -9.65
CA LEU A 61 2.50 -7.12 -10.00
C LEU A 61 3.42 -8.13 -10.69
N ARG A 62 3.40 -9.40 -10.28
CA ARG A 62 4.14 -10.47 -10.95
C ARG A 62 3.65 -10.76 -12.37
N ASN A 63 2.35 -10.57 -12.64
CA ASN A 63 1.83 -10.65 -14.02
C ASN A 63 2.42 -9.56 -14.92
N LEU A 64 2.70 -8.37 -14.39
CA LEU A 64 3.28 -7.25 -15.13
C LEU A 64 4.81 -7.30 -15.17
N PHE A 65 5.43 -7.69 -14.08
CA PHE A 65 6.87 -7.69 -13.86
C PHE A 65 7.34 -9.06 -13.33
N PRO A 66 7.49 -10.08 -14.20
CA PRO A 66 7.79 -11.45 -13.76
C PRO A 66 9.11 -11.64 -13.01
N ARG A 67 10.02 -10.66 -13.09
CA ARG A 67 11.34 -10.67 -12.42
C ARG A 67 11.37 -9.79 -11.16
N LEU A 68 10.24 -9.18 -10.79
CA LEU A 68 10.17 -8.29 -9.63
C LEU A 68 10.37 -9.08 -8.33
N GLU A 69 11.39 -8.71 -7.58
CA GLU A 69 11.61 -9.22 -6.23
C GLU A 69 10.73 -8.45 -5.25
N ILE A 70 9.80 -9.14 -4.60
CA ILE A 70 8.81 -8.50 -3.73
C ILE A 70 9.09 -8.84 -2.28
N SER A 71 9.21 -7.79 -1.47
CA SER A 71 9.17 -7.82 -0.01
C SER A 71 7.86 -7.22 0.47
N ALA A 72 7.39 -7.62 1.64
CA ALA A 72 6.16 -7.12 2.22
C ALA A 72 6.27 -6.88 3.73
N ILE A 73 5.65 -5.82 4.22
CA ILE A 73 5.37 -5.62 5.64
C ILE A 73 3.92 -6.02 5.88
N GLU A 74 3.67 -6.95 6.81
CA GLU A 74 2.33 -7.39 7.15
C GLU A 74 2.21 -7.68 8.65
N ILE A 75 1.13 -7.19 9.26
CA ILE A 75 0.93 -7.30 10.71
C ILE A 75 0.15 -8.57 11.10
N ASN A 76 -0.72 -9.07 10.21
CA ASN A 76 -1.51 -10.28 10.47
C ASN A 76 -0.66 -11.54 10.22
N LYS A 77 -0.57 -12.42 11.22
CA LYS A 77 0.29 -13.60 11.15
C LYS A 77 -0.15 -14.63 10.11
N ASP A 78 -1.47 -14.78 9.93
CA ASP A 78 -2.03 -15.74 8.95
C ASP A 78 -1.76 -15.24 7.53
N ALA A 79 -1.92 -13.95 7.28
CA ALA A 79 -1.56 -13.32 6.02
C ALA A 79 -0.04 -13.42 5.74
N CYS A 80 0.80 -13.23 6.76
CA CYS A 80 2.24 -13.44 6.62
C CYS A 80 2.60 -14.85 6.15
N GLN A 81 1.89 -15.88 6.63
CA GLN A 81 2.13 -17.25 6.20
C GLN A 81 1.78 -17.45 4.72
N VAL A 82 0.61 -16.92 4.29
CA VAL A 82 0.19 -16.96 2.87
C VAL A 82 1.20 -16.26 1.96
N LEU A 83 1.76 -15.14 2.40
CA LEU A 83 2.79 -14.41 1.64
C LEU A 83 4.09 -15.23 1.51
N ARG A 84 4.53 -15.89 2.59
CA ARG A 84 5.71 -16.77 2.56
C ARG A 84 5.53 -17.96 1.62
N ASP A 85 4.34 -18.55 1.60
CA ASP A 85 3.98 -19.64 0.69
C ASP A 85 4.02 -19.19 -0.78
N LYS A 86 3.83 -17.88 -1.03
CA LYS A 86 4.02 -17.23 -2.34
C LYS A 86 5.48 -16.80 -2.61
N SER A 87 6.44 -17.19 -1.78
CA SER A 87 7.85 -16.78 -1.91
C SER A 87 8.04 -15.25 -1.89
N VAL A 88 7.31 -14.56 -1.00
CA VAL A 88 7.50 -13.15 -0.68
C VAL A 88 8.42 -13.05 0.54
N ASN A 89 9.36 -12.12 0.53
CA ASN A 89 10.17 -11.81 1.70
C ASN A 89 9.33 -10.97 2.70
N VAL A 90 8.93 -11.57 3.84
CA VAL A 90 7.95 -10.99 4.76
C VAL A 90 8.60 -10.45 6.02
N TYR A 91 8.44 -9.15 6.24
CA TYR A 91 8.71 -8.46 7.50
C TYR A 91 7.42 -8.44 8.33
N SER A 92 7.30 -9.38 9.27
CA SER A 92 6.10 -9.52 10.10
C SER A 92 6.06 -8.46 11.19
N GLY A 93 5.05 -7.59 11.18
CA GLY A 93 4.85 -6.54 12.16
C GLY A 93 4.27 -5.26 11.58
N SER A 94 4.24 -4.22 12.41
CA SER A 94 3.76 -2.89 12.01
C SER A 94 4.82 -2.13 11.20
N ILE A 95 4.36 -1.36 10.21
CA ILE A 95 5.19 -0.39 9.48
C ILE A 95 5.93 0.57 10.45
N THR A 96 5.34 0.87 11.58
CA THR A 96 5.93 1.80 12.56
C THR A 96 7.08 1.21 13.39
N SER A 97 7.23 -0.13 13.41
CA SER A 97 8.19 -0.81 14.31
C SER A 97 9.11 -1.83 13.63
N VAL A 98 8.73 -2.36 12.47
CA VAL A 98 9.52 -3.38 11.77
C VAL A 98 10.91 -2.85 11.38
N GLU A 99 11.96 -3.62 11.59
CA GLU A 99 13.31 -3.24 11.18
C GLU A 99 13.62 -3.75 9.77
N CYS A 100 14.05 -2.85 8.89
CA CYS A 100 14.51 -3.14 7.53
C CYS A 100 15.50 -2.06 7.10
N GLU A 101 16.72 -2.47 6.76
CA GLU A 101 17.76 -1.56 6.27
C GLU A 101 17.81 -1.48 4.75
N MET A 102 17.13 -2.40 4.07
CA MET A 102 17.09 -2.44 2.60
C MET A 102 16.30 -1.27 2.04
N LYS A 103 16.67 -0.88 0.83
CA LYS A 103 15.89 0.05 0.01
C LYS A 103 15.40 -0.66 -1.24
N PHE A 104 14.29 -0.16 -1.77
CA PHE A 104 13.57 -0.76 -2.88
C PHE A 104 13.35 0.26 -3.98
N ASP A 105 13.38 -0.18 -5.23
CA ASP A 105 13.12 0.69 -6.38
C ASP A 105 11.72 1.29 -6.33
N LEU A 106 10.74 0.52 -5.83
CA LEU A 106 9.36 0.95 -5.63
C LEU A 106 8.88 0.59 -4.22
N VAL A 107 8.29 1.55 -3.52
CA VAL A 107 7.51 1.31 -2.30
C VAL A 107 6.03 1.55 -2.59
N LEU A 108 5.19 0.59 -2.21
CA LEU A 108 3.74 0.59 -2.47
C LEU A 108 2.97 0.65 -1.15
N SER A 109 2.02 1.59 -1.06
CA SER A 109 0.92 1.57 -0.10
C SER A 109 -0.41 1.64 -0.85
N LYS A 110 -1.27 0.63 -0.69
CA LYS A 110 -2.58 0.57 -1.32
C LYS A 110 -3.65 0.14 -0.32
N GLY A 111 -4.50 1.09 0.10
CA GLY A 111 -5.59 0.86 1.05
C GLY A 111 -5.09 0.56 2.49
N VAL A 112 -3.98 1.14 2.91
CA VAL A 112 -3.34 0.92 4.21
C VAL A 112 -3.25 2.19 5.04
N LEU A 113 -2.79 3.31 4.47
CA LEU A 113 -2.65 4.57 5.20
C LEU A 113 -4.00 5.06 5.75
N ILE A 114 -5.09 4.76 5.06
CA ILE A 114 -6.46 5.02 5.53
C ILE A 114 -6.80 4.34 6.86
N HIS A 115 -6.04 3.35 7.30
CA HIS A 115 -6.22 2.59 8.54
C HIS A 115 -5.16 2.90 9.60
N ILE A 116 -4.22 3.78 9.31
CA ILE A 116 -3.20 4.24 10.27
C ILE A 116 -3.74 5.45 11.02
N SER A 117 -3.67 5.41 12.35
CA SER A 117 -4.05 6.55 13.19
C SER A 117 -3.21 7.78 12.85
N PRO A 118 -3.81 8.98 12.74
CA PRO A 118 -3.11 10.21 12.36
C PRO A 118 -1.83 10.49 13.14
N GLU A 119 -1.77 10.12 14.42
CA GLU A 119 -0.59 10.28 15.28
C GLU A 119 0.63 9.45 14.86
N PHE A 120 0.42 8.38 14.05
CA PHE A 120 1.49 7.52 13.53
C PHE A 120 1.85 7.79 12.07
N LEU A 121 1.10 8.65 11.36
CA LEU A 121 1.32 8.90 9.94
C LEU A 121 2.69 9.52 9.67
N ASP A 122 3.12 10.47 10.48
CA ASP A 122 4.42 11.13 10.31
C ASP A 122 5.57 10.11 10.30
N LYS A 123 5.58 9.22 11.28
CA LYS A 123 6.55 8.11 11.35
C LYS A 123 6.41 7.13 10.19
N THR A 124 5.17 6.86 9.75
CA THR A 124 4.90 5.98 8.61
C THR A 124 5.45 6.57 7.31
N TYR A 125 5.26 7.87 7.06
CA TYR A 125 5.83 8.57 5.91
C TYR A 125 7.36 8.52 5.89
N GLU A 126 8.00 8.74 7.05
CA GLU A 126 9.46 8.63 7.18
C GLU A 126 9.96 7.23 6.79
N ARG A 127 9.24 6.19 7.18
CA ARG A 127 9.61 4.81 6.85
C ARG A 127 9.40 4.50 5.37
N ILE A 128 8.26 4.86 4.80
CA ILE A 128 7.98 4.72 3.36
C ILE A 128 9.06 5.43 2.55
N TYR A 129 9.38 6.67 2.93
CA TYR A 129 10.43 7.44 2.28
C TYR A 129 11.81 6.79 2.44
N LYS A 130 12.16 6.32 3.64
CA LYS A 130 13.46 5.65 3.91
C LYS A 130 13.62 4.37 3.10
N PHE A 131 12.55 3.59 2.93
CA PHE A 131 12.59 2.33 2.17
C PHE A 131 12.70 2.56 0.65
N SER A 132 12.33 3.72 0.14
CA SER A 132 12.38 3.99 -1.30
C SER A 132 13.77 4.42 -1.76
N ASN A 133 14.25 3.82 -2.86
CA ASN A 133 15.37 4.33 -3.65
C ASN A 133 14.92 5.44 -4.60
N GLU A 134 13.77 5.27 -5.27
CA GLU A 134 13.35 6.20 -6.32
C GLU A 134 11.83 6.40 -6.35
N TRP A 135 11.00 5.34 -6.34
CA TRP A 135 9.58 5.44 -6.58
C TRP A 135 8.75 5.10 -5.34
N ILE A 136 7.66 5.86 -5.14
CA ILE A 136 6.65 5.60 -4.11
C ILE A 136 5.27 5.69 -4.77
N LEU A 137 4.47 4.62 -4.68
CA LEU A 137 3.08 4.63 -5.12
C LEU A 137 2.16 4.65 -3.89
N ILE A 138 1.41 5.74 -3.75
CA ILE A 138 0.35 5.91 -2.73
C ILE A 138 -0.99 5.76 -3.42
N ALA A 139 -1.76 4.74 -3.04
CA ALA A 139 -3.07 4.43 -3.61
C ALA A 139 -4.10 4.28 -2.47
N GLU A 140 -4.80 5.35 -2.15
CA GLU A 140 -5.61 5.48 -0.94
C GLU A 140 -6.92 6.22 -1.21
N TYR A 141 -7.84 6.25 -0.24
CA TYR A 141 -9.03 7.09 -0.32
C TYR A 141 -8.65 8.55 -0.04
N TYR A 142 -8.64 9.33 -1.10
CA TYR A 142 -8.30 10.74 -1.04
C TYR A 142 -9.42 11.61 -0.46
N ASN A 143 -9.03 12.62 0.32
CA ASN A 143 -9.86 13.79 0.64
C ASN A 143 -8.95 15.00 0.88
N PRO A 144 -9.26 16.20 0.32
CA PRO A 144 -8.39 17.37 0.48
C PRO A 144 -8.32 17.89 1.92
N ILE A 145 -9.29 17.53 2.75
CA ILE A 145 -9.33 17.88 4.17
C ILE A 145 -9.38 16.59 4.99
N PRO A 146 -8.55 16.42 6.03
CA PRO A 146 -8.58 15.22 6.86
C PRO A 146 -9.96 14.95 7.45
N VAL A 147 -10.49 13.74 7.25
CA VAL A 147 -11.76 13.27 7.83
C VAL A 147 -11.58 11.87 8.42
N ALA A 148 -12.28 11.61 9.53
CA ALA A 148 -12.38 10.28 10.13
C ALA A 148 -13.80 9.74 9.89
N LEU A 149 -13.89 8.48 9.48
CA LEU A 149 -15.14 7.80 9.17
C LEU A 149 -15.25 6.49 9.95
N ASP A 150 -16.49 6.06 10.15
CA ASP A 150 -16.76 4.73 10.69
C ASP A 150 -16.48 3.68 9.60
N TYR A 151 -15.76 2.62 9.96
CA TYR A 151 -15.44 1.53 9.07
C TYR A 151 -16.11 0.25 9.55
N ARG A 152 -17.08 -0.25 8.78
CA ARG A 152 -17.83 -1.49 9.07
C ARG A 152 -18.39 -1.55 10.50
N GLY A 153 -18.90 -0.42 11.01
CA GLY A 153 -19.44 -0.30 12.37
C GLY A 153 -18.43 0.02 13.48
N HIS A 154 -17.14 0.14 13.12
CA HIS A 154 -16.08 0.52 14.06
C HIS A 154 -15.72 1.99 13.90
N LYS A 155 -15.75 2.75 14.99
CA LYS A 155 -15.41 4.18 15.01
C LYS A 155 -13.90 4.39 14.85
N ASN A 156 -13.53 5.50 14.17
CA ASN A 156 -12.13 5.92 14.01
C ASN A 156 -11.21 4.83 13.40
N LYS A 157 -11.72 4.05 12.44
CA LYS A 157 -10.95 3.00 11.76
C LYS A 157 -10.68 3.28 10.28
N LEU A 158 -11.22 4.38 9.75
CA LEU A 158 -10.96 4.84 8.39
C LEU A 158 -10.70 6.34 8.39
N PHE A 159 -9.56 6.72 7.83
CA PHE A 159 -9.16 8.11 7.66
C PHE A 159 -8.97 8.41 6.18
N LYS A 160 -9.53 9.52 5.69
CA LYS A 160 -9.28 10.01 4.34
C LYS A 160 -8.56 11.36 4.43
N ARG A 161 -7.53 11.54 3.64
CA ARG A 161 -6.74 12.77 3.59
C ARG A 161 -5.87 12.80 2.33
N ASP A 162 -5.13 13.86 2.14
CA ASP A 162 -4.14 13.97 1.06
C ASP A 162 -2.79 13.38 1.49
N PHE A 163 -2.73 12.04 1.60
CA PHE A 163 -1.53 11.34 2.05
C PHE A 163 -0.30 11.63 1.16
N ALA A 164 -0.51 11.75 -0.15
CA ALA A 164 0.58 12.05 -1.08
C ALA A 164 1.04 13.51 -0.96
N GLY A 165 0.11 14.46 -0.83
CA GLY A 165 0.42 15.86 -0.58
C GLY A 165 1.18 16.07 0.71
N GLU A 166 0.78 15.40 1.80
CA GLU A 166 1.50 15.45 3.08
C GLU A 166 2.94 14.91 2.97
N MET A 167 3.17 13.89 2.14
CA MET A 167 4.53 13.41 1.87
C MET A 167 5.34 14.41 1.02
N LEU A 168 4.73 15.03 0.00
CA LEU A 168 5.38 16.07 -0.82
C LEU A 168 5.74 17.30 0.02
N ASP A 169 4.88 17.71 0.94
CA ASP A 169 5.16 18.82 1.86
C ASP A 169 6.29 18.50 2.84
N LYS A 170 6.40 17.23 3.26
CA LYS A 170 7.41 16.79 4.24
C LYS A 170 8.79 16.57 3.60
N PHE A 171 8.86 16.05 2.39
CA PHE A 171 10.12 15.65 1.74
C PHE A 171 10.36 16.47 0.47
N VAL A 172 11.19 17.50 0.57
CA VAL A 172 11.45 18.48 -0.49
C VAL A 172 12.08 17.92 -1.77
N ASP A 173 12.62 16.72 -1.71
CA ASP A 173 13.19 15.97 -2.83
C ASP A 173 12.22 14.93 -3.43
N LEU A 174 10.94 14.94 -3.02
CA LEU A 174 9.87 14.23 -3.71
C LEU A 174 9.20 15.13 -4.74
N GLU A 175 8.92 14.58 -5.91
CA GLU A 175 8.08 15.19 -6.93
C GLU A 175 6.89 14.30 -7.30
N LEU A 176 5.77 14.90 -7.67
CA LEU A 176 4.63 14.20 -8.25
C LEU A 176 4.95 13.87 -9.72
N SER A 177 5.07 12.58 -10.04
CA SER A 177 5.37 12.10 -11.40
C SER A 177 4.11 11.81 -12.21
N ASP A 178 3.12 11.15 -11.58
CA ASP A 178 1.84 10.82 -12.23
C ASP A 178 0.76 10.63 -11.16
N TYR A 179 -0.51 10.73 -11.55
CA TYR A 179 -1.64 10.48 -10.65
C TYR A 179 -2.89 10.08 -11.42
N GLY A 180 -3.87 9.53 -10.71
CA GLY A 180 -5.15 9.18 -11.30
C GLY A 180 -6.16 8.67 -10.29
N PHE A 181 -7.30 8.24 -10.83
CA PHE A 181 -8.44 7.76 -10.05
C PHE A 181 -8.95 6.45 -10.65
N ALA A 182 -9.24 5.47 -9.80
CA ALA A 182 -9.78 4.18 -10.19
C ALA A 182 -11.18 4.01 -9.61
N TYR A 183 -12.18 3.97 -10.50
CA TYR A 183 -13.61 4.07 -10.18
C TYR A 183 -14.25 2.71 -9.90
N HIS A 184 -15.21 2.66 -8.96
CA HIS A 184 -15.90 1.41 -8.61
C HIS A 184 -16.87 0.90 -9.69
N ARG A 185 -17.21 1.73 -10.68
CA ARG A 185 -18.06 1.35 -11.83
C ARG A 185 -17.28 1.13 -13.12
N ASP A 186 -15.93 1.10 -13.04
CA ASP A 186 -15.11 0.75 -14.20
C ASP A 186 -15.26 -0.76 -14.51
N LYS A 187 -14.87 -1.16 -15.73
CA LYS A 187 -14.79 -2.57 -16.12
C LYS A 187 -13.84 -3.36 -15.21
N TYR A 188 -12.75 -2.73 -14.80
CA TYR A 188 -11.77 -3.24 -13.84
C TYR A 188 -11.85 -2.43 -12.54
N ALA A 189 -12.97 -2.58 -11.85
CA ALA A 189 -13.34 -1.76 -10.71
C ALA A 189 -12.33 -1.80 -9.57
N GLN A 190 -12.14 -0.64 -8.95
CA GLN A 190 -11.46 -0.47 -7.65
C GLN A 190 -12.41 0.28 -6.70
N ASP A 191 -12.05 0.41 -5.44
CA ASP A 191 -12.88 1.04 -4.41
C ASP A 191 -12.79 2.58 -4.39
N ASP A 192 -12.93 3.25 -5.55
CA ASP A 192 -12.77 4.72 -5.66
C ASP A 192 -11.43 5.22 -5.11
N ILE A 193 -10.37 4.56 -5.52
CA ILE A 193 -9.01 4.83 -5.06
C ILE A 193 -8.37 5.93 -5.92
N SER A 194 -7.87 6.98 -5.29
CA SER A 194 -6.93 7.92 -5.92
C SER A 194 -5.50 7.40 -5.75
N TRP A 195 -4.71 7.42 -6.81
CA TRP A 195 -3.32 7.01 -6.76
C TRP A 195 -2.39 8.13 -7.20
N PHE A 196 -1.22 8.19 -6.56
CA PHE A 196 -0.18 9.19 -6.79
C PHE A 196 1.17 8.47 -6.85
N LEU A 197 1.86 8.62 -7.97
CA LEU A 197 3.21 8.12 -8.18
C LEU A 197 4.19 9.25 -7.88
N LEU A 198 4.97 9.09 -6.83
CA LEU A 198 5.98 10.03 -6.39
C LEU A 198 7.37 9.53 -6.78
N ARG A 199 8.27 10.46 -7.11
CA ARG A 199 9.66 10.18 -7.45
C ARG A 199 10.59 10.93 -6.53
N LYS A 200 11.62 10.26 -6.00
CA LYS A 200 12.73 10.91 -5.30
C LYS A 200 13.71 11.47 -6.32
N LEU A 201 13.99 12.76 -6.20
CA LEU A 201 15.07 13.41 -6.94
C LEU A 201 16.41 12.97 -6.35
N LYS A 202 17.41 12.77 -7.24
CA LYS A 202 18.78 12.41 -6.85
C LYS A 202 19.57 13.64 -6.49
#